data_5884ebcaaacda33a83389616111824a2
#
_entry.id   5884ebcaaacda33a83389616111824a2
#
_cell.length_a   1.000
_cell.length_b   1.000
_cell.length_c   1.000
_cell.angle_alpha   90.00
_cell.angle_beta   90.00
_cell.angle_gamma   90.00
#
_symmetry.space_group_name_H-M   'P 1'
#
loop_
_entity.id
_entity.type
_entity.pdbx_description
1 polymer ?
#
loop_
_entity_poly.entity_id
_entity_poly.type
_entity_poly.pdbx_seq_one_letter_code
_entity_poly.pdbx_strand_id
1 'polypeptide(L)'
;RGLVGSEMCIRDRITTFGIFAVLLNLRTVEGEFTKISQLNGLRFTSNSKSISMLVFFFSLAGIPPFAGFFAKFFILSASITDGFFFLSIVAVLSSVIAAFYYLTIIKNMFFNKSEIELLDDNNKIGKVIFTSFGLIITLFFFYPDPLINLVDNLFK
;
A
#
# COMPACT_ATOMS: atom_id res chain seq x y z
N ARG A 1 -22.47 9.62 3.52
CA ARG A 1 -21.37 10.14 2.63
C ARG A 1 -20.07 10.41 3.39
N GLY A 2 -20.11 10.79 4.67
CA GLY A 2 -18.90 11.01 5.49
C GLY A 2 -18.16 9.72 5.90
N LEU A 3 -18.86 8.63 6.08
CA LEU A 3 -18.34 7.34 6.53
C LEU A 3 -17.34 6.73 5.54
N VAL A 4 -17.67 6.73 4.24
CA VAL A 4 -16.78 6.19 3.20
C VAL A 4 -15.45 6.96 3.14
N GLY A 5 -15.46 8.28 3.34
CA GLY A 5 -14.23 9.09 3.36
C GLY A 5 -13.36 8.80 4.57
N SER A 6 -13.94 8.56 5.75
CA SER A 6 -13.17 8.23 6.97
C SER A 6 -12.53 6.84 6.89
N GLU A 7 -13.23 5.85 6.35
CA GLU A 7 -12.69 4.50 6.13
C GLU A 7 -11.49 4.51 5.18
N MET A 8 -11.58 5.30 4.11
CA MET A 8 -10.49 5.45 3.15
C MET A 8 -9.26 6.07 3.79
N CYS A 9 -9.44 7.10 4.62
CA CYS A 9 -8.36 7.76 5.31
C CYS A 9 -7.66 6.81 6.31
N ILE A 10 -8.42 6.01 7.06
CA ILE A 10 -7.88 5.03 8.01
C ILE A 10 -7.06 3.97 7.26
N ARG A 11 -7.59 3.44 6.17
CA ARG A 11 -6.92 2.41 5.38
C ARG A 11 -5.63 2.92 4.73
N ASP A 12 -5.64 4.12 4.14
CA ASP A 12 -4.45 4.70 3.52
C ASP A 12 -3.35 4.96 4.57
N ARG A 13 -3.74 5.37 5.78
CA ARG A 13 -2.80 5.50 6.90
C ARG A 13 -2.23 4.16 7.33
N ILE A 14 -3.04 3.12 7.44
CA ILE A 14 -2.56 1.77 7.80
C ILE A 14 -1.59 1.26 6.72
N THR A 15 -1.93 1.42 5.44
CA THR A 15 -1.06 1.01 4.33
C THR A 15 0.26 1.76 4.34
N THR A 16 0.22 3.07 4.51
CA THR A 16 1.42 3.92 4.58
C THR A 16 2.27 3.55 5.79
N PHE A 17 1.65 3.36 6.96
CA PHE A 17 2.36 2.90 8.15
C PHE A 17 3.02 1.54 7.94
N GLY A 18 2.34 0.61 7.26
CA GLY A 18 2.90 -0.70 6.90
C GLY A 18 4.16 -0.59 6.03
N ILE A 19 4.14 0.29 5.03
CA ILE A 19 5.32 0.55 4.18
C ILE A 19 6.48 1.09 5.01
N PHE A 20 6.25 2.12 5.83
CA PHE A 20 7.29 2.69 6.67
C PHE A 20 7.83 1.69 7.69
N ALA A 21 6.97 0.86 8.28
CA ALA A 21 7.39 -0.18 9.20
C ALA A 21 8.31 -1.21 8.51
N VAL A 22 8.03 -1.58 7.26
CA VAL A 22 8.95 -2.45 6.48
C VAL A 22 10.26 -1.73 6.20
N LEU A 23 10.21 -0.46 5.75
CA LEU A 23 11.41 0.32 5.44
C LEU A 23 12.33 0.50 6.66
N LEU A 24 11.76 0.80 7.82
CA LEU A 24 12.52 0.94 9.08
C LEU A 24 13.15 -0.39 9.54
N ASN A 25 12.58 -1.52 9.13
CA ASN A 25 13.12 -2.85 9.44
C ASN A 25 14.13 -3.35 8.39
N LEU A 26 14.39 -2.56 7.33
CA LEU A 26 15.44 -2.84 6.36
C LEU A 26 16.73 -2.17 6.82
N ARG A 27 17.82 -2.96 6.83
CA ARG A 27 19.15 -2.47 7.09
C ARG A 27 20.06 -2.84 5.93
N THR A 28 20.99 -1.98 5.61
CA THR A 28 22.05 -2.24 4.64
C THR A 28 23.39 -2.41 5.38
N VAL A 29 24.32 -3.09 4.74
CA VAL A 29 25.71 -3.22 5.27
C VAL A 29 26.36 -1.83 5.43
N GLU A 30 25.96 -0.87 4.60
CA GLU A 30 26.51 0.50 4.60
C GLU A 30 25.85 1.43 5.65
N GLY A 31 24.84 0.97 6.41
CA GLY A 31 24.14 1.76 7.43
C GLY A 31 22.67 2.00 7.12
N GLU A 32 22.18 3.25 7.31
CA GLU A 32 20.77 3.58 7.18
C GLU A 32 20.28 3.54 5.73
N PHE A 33 19.04 3.15 5.57
CA PHE A 33 18.35 3.07 4.29
C PHE A 33 17.97 4.49 3.81
N THR A 34 18.65 4.99 2.78
CA THR A 34 18.48 6.37 2.30
C THR A 34 18.06 6.49 0.84
N LYS A 35 18.30 5.48 0.02
CA LYS A 35 18.06 5.53 -1.42
C LYS A 35 17.09 4.45 -1.89
N ILE A 36 16.19 4.81 -2.80
CA ILE A 36 15.23 3.87 -3.42
C ILE A 36 15.97 2.75 -4.17
N SER A 37 17.16 3.03 -4.74
CA SER A 37 17.97 2.01 -5.40
C SER A 37 18.42 0.89 -4.48
N GLN A 38 18.46 1.10 -3.19
CA GLN A 38 18.78 0.07 -2.19
C GLN A 38 17.65 -0.95 -2.01
N LEU A 39 16.43 -0.68 -2.52
CA LEU A 39 15.34 -1.65 -2.61
C LEU A 39 15.52 -2.66 -3.74
N ASN A 40 16.46 -2.43 -4.65
CA ASN A 40 16.71 -3.35 -5.75
C ASN A 40 17.02 -4.74 -5.21
N GLY A 41 16.37 -5.75 -5.78
CA GLY A 41 16.63 -7.13 -5.42
C GLY A 41 16.14 -7.55 -4.02
N LEU A 42 15.32 -6.76 -3.34
CA LEU A 42 14.78 -7.10 -2.02
C LEU A 42 14.12 -8.49 -2.00
N ARG A 43 13.55 -8.94 -3.12
CA ARG A 43 12.98 -10.27 -3.25
C ARG A 43 13.98 -11.38 -2.97
N PHE A 44 15.22 -11.21 -3.38
CA PHE A 44 16.26 -12.23 -3.22
C PHE A 44 16.77 -12.31 -1.79
N THR A 45 16.68 -11.22 -1.04
CA THR A 45 17.10 -11.17 0.38
C THR A 45 15.95 -11.57 1.31
N SER A 46 14.77 -11.01 1.14
CA SER A 46 13.61 -11.31 2.02
C SER A 46 12.31 -11.32 1.23
N ASN A 47 11.85 -12.52 0.87
CA ASN A 47 10.64 -12.71 0.10
C ASN A 47 9.39 -12.20 0.84
N SER A 48 9.33 -12.37 2.16
CA SER A 48 8.19 -11.91 2.99
C SER A 48 8.05 -10.38 2.96
N LYS A 49 9.14 -9.65 3.16
CA LYS A 49 9.15 -8.18 3.12
C LYS A 49 8.78 -7.67 1.73
N SER A 50 9.30 -8.30 0.67
CA SER A 50 8.99 -7.94 -0.72
C SER A 50 7.53 -8.14 -1.08
N ILE A 51 6.92 -9.26 -0.67
CA ILE A 51 5.50 -9.53 -0.92
C ILE A 51 4.62 -8.54 -0.15
N SER A 52 4.94 -8.26 1.12
CA SER A 52 4.19 -7.26 1.90
C SER A 52 4.24 -5.88 1.25
N MET A 53 5.42 -5.44 0.80
CA MET A 53 5.59 -4.16 0.08
C MET A 53 4.81 -4.14 -1.23
N LEU A 54 4.80 -5.25 -1.99
CA LEU A 54 4.02 -5.36 -3.22
C LEU A 54 2.52 -5.16 -2.95
N VAL A 55 1.97 -5.83 -1.93
CA VAL A 55 0.56 -5.69 -1.52
C VAL A 55 0.25 -4.25 -1.14
N PHE A 56 1.11 -3.61 -0.35
CA PHE A 56 0.93 -2.22 0.06
C PHE A 56 0.95 -1.26 -1.12
N PHE A 57 1.93 -1.38 -2.01
CA PHE A 57 2.03 -0.51 -3.19
C PHE A 57 0.89 -0.73 -4.18
N PHE A 58 0.43 -1.97 -4.39
CA PHE A 58 -0.74 -2.24 -5.22
C PHE A 58 -2.01 -1.66 -4.62
N SER A 59 -2.15 -1.71 -3.29
CA SER A 59 -3.28 -1.09 -2.59
C SER A 59 -3.26 0.44 -2.76
N LEU A 60 -2.10 1.11 -2.64
CA LEU A 60 -1.97 2.56 -2.87
C LEU A 60 -2.17 2.94 -4.34
N ALA A 61 -1.65 2.14 -5.26
CA ALA A 61 -1.87 2.35 -6.69
C ALA A 61 -3.35 2.28 -7.06
N GLY A 62 -4.13 1.50 -6.29
CA GLY A 62 -5.54 1.28 -6.56
C GLY A 62 -5.77 0.27 -7.68
N ILE A 63 -4.93 -0.78 -7.72
CA ILE A 63 -5.08 -1.87 -8.69
C ILE A 63 -6.07 -2.90 -8.15
N PRO A 64 -7.07 -3.34 -8.94
CA PRO A 64 -7.87 -4.50 -8.54
C PRO A 64 -6.95 -5.74 -8.40
N PRO A 65 -7.07 -6.58 -7.41
CA PRO A 65 -8.13 -6.77 -6.42
C PRO A 65 -7.86 -6.14 -5.03
N PHE A 66 -7.16 -5.05 -4.94
CA PHE A 66 -6.83 -4.42 -3.65
C PHE A 66 -7.84 -3.33 -3.26
N ALA A 67 -7.98 -3.12 -1.95
CA ALA A 67 -8.96 -2.21 -1.37
C ALA A 67 -8.85 -0.75 -1.86
N GLY A 68 -7.64 -0.31 -2.28
CA GLY A 68 -7.39 1.01 -2.86
C GLY A 68 -8.19 1.32 -4.12
N PHE A 69 -8.54 0.32 -4.90
CA PHE A 69 -9.35 0.48 -6.11
C PHE A 69 -10.75 0.98 -5.80
N PHE A 70 -11.47 0.30 -4.90
CA PHE A 70 -12.84 0.67 -4.57
C PHE A 70 -12.94 2.10 -4.01
N ALA A 71 -11.98 2.47 -3.21
CA ALA A 71 -11.90 3.79 -2.67
C ALA A 71 -11.88 4.88 -3.75
N LYS A 72 -10.95 4.76 -4.69
CA LYS A 72 -10.85 5.69 -5.81
C LYS A 72 -12.11 5.65 -6.66
N PHE A 73 -12.63 4.45 -6.92
CA PHE A 73 -13.84 4.27 -7.70
C PHE A 73 -15.05 4.97 -7.09
N PHE A 74 -15.29 4.83 -5.79
CA PHE A 74 -16.43 5.47 -5.12
C PHE A 74 -16.29 7.00 -5.11
N ILE A 75 -15.10 7.55 -4.88
CA ILE A 75 -14.89 9.00 -4.93
C ILE A 75 -15.14 9.53 -6.34
N LEU A 76 -14.58 8.87 -7.35
CA LEU A 76 -14.76 9.30 -8.75
C LEU A 76 -16.21 9.21 -9.17
N SER A 77 -16.91 8.13 -8.82
CA SER A 77 -18.32 7.96 -9.09
C SER A 77 -19.16 9.07 -8.45
N ALA A 78 -18.90 9.38 -7.17
CA ALA A 78 -19.59 10.46 -6.47
C ALA A 78 -19.29 11.84 -7.11
N SER A 79 -18.05 12.11 -7.49
CA SER A 79 -17.66 13.37 -8.13
C SER A 79 -18.33 13.54 -9.51
N ILE A 80 -18.48 12.47 -10.28
CA ILE A 80 -19.17 12.48 -11.58
C ILE A 80 -20.66 12.72 -11.39
N THR A 81 -21.30 12.07 -10.42
CA THR A 81 -22.74 12.26 -10.15
C THR A 81 -23.07 13.67 -9.66
N ASP A 82 -22.15 14.31 -8.95
CA ASP A 82 -22.29 15.70 -8.48
C ASP A 82 -21.91 16.73 -9.58
N GLY A 83 -21.54 16.28 -10.80
CA GLY A 83 -21.24 17.14 -11.95
C GLY A 83 -19.83 17.69 -12.02
N PHE A 84 -18.92 17.26 -11.15
CA PHE A 84 -17.53 17.73 -11.11
C PHE A 84 -16.63 16.95 -12.08
N PHE A 85 -16.96 16.91 -13.36
CA PHE A 85 -16.23 16.14 -14.39
C PHE A 85 -14.77 16.53 -14.51
N PHE A 86 -14.45 17.82 -14.50
CA PHE A 86 -13.08 18.30 -14.59
C PHE A 86 -12.22 17.79 -13.43
N LEU A 87 -12.74 17.86 -12.22
CA LEU A 87 -12.06 17.38 -11.02
C LEU A 87 -11.82 15.86 -11.08
N SER A 88 -12.80 15.12 -11.59
CA SER A 88 -12.69 13.67 -11.77
C SER A 88 -11.58 13.29 -12.76
N ILE A 89 -11.47 14.02 -13.88
CA ILE A 89 -10.41 13.80 -14.88
C ILE A 89 -9.03 14.06 -14.26
N VAL A 90 -8.86 15.18 -13.55
CA VAL A 90 -7.59 15.52 -12.89
C VAL A 90 -7.22 14.45 -11.84
N ALA A 91 -8.19 13.97 -11.07
CA ALA A 91 -7.97 12.93 -10.06
C ALA A 91 -7.54 11.60 -10.69
N VAL A 92 -8.14 11.20 -11.82
CA VAL A 92 -7.73 9.99 -12.56
C VAL A 92 -6.31 10.14 -13.09
N LEU A 93 -5.98 11.23 -13.75
CA LEU A 93 -4.63 11.46 -14.28
C LEU A 93 -3.58 11.45 -13.18
N SER A 94 -3.84 12.12 -12.07
CA SER A 94 -2.95 12.13 -10.89
C SER A 94 -2.75 10.71 -10.34
N SER A 95 -3.81 9.90 -10.30
CA SER A 95 -3.72 8.52 -9.79
C SER A 95 -2.92 7.61 -10.71
N VAL A 96 -2.96 7.83 -12.04
CA VAL A 96 -2.16 7.08 -13.02
C VAL A 96 -0.67 7.41 -12.86
N ILE A 97 -0.34 8.69 -12.68
CA ILE A 97 1.05 9.11 -12.42
C ILE A 97 1.58 8.47 -11.14
N ALA A 98 0.80 8.49 -10.05
CA ALA A 98 1.18 7.86 -8.79
C ALA A 98 1.38 6.34 -8.97
N ALA A 99 0.48 5.66 -9.69
CA ALA A 99 0.61 4.23 -9.96
C ALA A 99 1.90 3.90 -10.72
N PHE A 100 2.32 4.74 -11.68
CA PHE A 100 3.58 4.57 -12.40
C PHE A 100 4.78 4.54 -11.45
N TYR A 101 4.84 5.45 -10.47
CA TYR A 101 5.91 5.46 -9.46
C TYR A 101 5.91 4.19 -8.62
N TYR A 102 4.76 3.76 -8.14
CA TYR A 102 4.66 2.54 -7.34
C TYR A 102 5.07 1.29 -8.12
N LEU A 103 4.64 1.17 -9.37
CA LEU A 103 5.03 0.06 -10.25
C LEU A 103 6.53 0.06 -10.56
N THR A 104 7.15 1.24 -10.70
CA THR A 104 8.59 1.36 -10.90
C THR A 104 9.36 0.84 -9.69
N ILE A 105 8.92 1.16 -8.46
CA ILE A 105 9.53 0.63 -7.24
C ILE A 105 9.39 -0.89 -7.17
N ILE A 106 8.19 -1.42 -7.45
CA ILE A 106 7.94 -2.87 -7.47
C ILE A 106 8.83 -3.56 -8.51
N LYS A 107 8.93 -3.00 -9.72
CA LYS A 107 9.83 -3.51 -10.76
C LYS A 107 11.26 -3.62 -10.24
N ASN A 108 11.78 -2.57 -9.63
CA ASN A 108 13.13 -2.54 -9.11
C ASN A 108 13.35 -3.57 -8.00
N MET A 109 12.38 -3.74 -7.11
CA MET A 109 12.44 -4.73 -6.02
C MET A 109 12.47 -6.18 -6.52
N PHE A 110 11.75 -6.49 -7.60
CA PHE A 110 11.55 -7.86 -8.05
C PHE A 110 12.47 -8.28 -9.19
N PHE A 111 12.85 -7.37 -10.07
CA PHE A 111 13.55 -7.70 -11.31
C PHE A 111 15.01 -7.23 -11.34
N ASN A 112 15.36 -6.18 -10.62
CA ASN A 112 16.74 -5.72 -10.59
C ASN A 112 17.53 -6.50 -9.54
N LYS A 113 18.82 -6.79 -9.85
CA LYS A 113 19.73 -7.35 -8.88
C LYS A 113 20.21 -6.25 -7.93
N SER A 114 20.34 -6.57 -6.66
CA SER A 114 20.95 -5.67 -5.69
C SER A 114 22.47 -5.66 -5.90
N GLU A 115 23.04 -4.46 -5.97
CA GLU A 115 24.49 -4.26 -5.88
C GLU A 115 24.96 -4.19 -4.41
N ILE A 116 24.02 -4.01 -3.49
CA ILE A 116 24.27 -3.86 -2.04
C ILE A 116 23.62 -5.04 -1.32
N GLU A 117 24.38 -5.71 -0.48
CA GLU A 117 23.84 -6.76 0.40
C GLU A 117 22.90 -6.13 1.43
N LEU A 118 21.62 -6.47 1.32
CA LEU A 118 20.62 -6.15 2.33
C LEU A 118 20.75 -7.18 3.46
N LEU A 119 20.92 -6.70 4.68
CA LEU A 119 20.90 -7.55 5.86
C LEU A 119 19.44 -7.91 6.18
N ASP A 120 19.09 -9.18 6.03
CA ASP A 120 17.82 -9.68 6.54
C ASP A 120 17.96 -9.89 8.05
N ASP A 121 17.52 -8.90 8.82
CA ASP A 121 17.32 -9.10 10.25
C ASP A 121 16.21 -10.15 10.40
N ASN A 122 16.62 -11.39 10.70
CA ASN A 122 15.74 -12.57 10.76
C ASN A 122 14.77 -12.51 11.95
N ASN A 123 14.26 -11.30 12.24
CA ASN A 123 13.31 -11.05 13.30
C ASN A 123 11.97 -11.68 12.92
N LYS A 124 11.68 -12.86 13.49
CA LYS A 124 10.43 -13.60 13.27
C LYS A 124 9.20 -12.76 13.60
N ILE A 125 9.29 -11.92 14.61
CA ILE A 125 8.20 -11.02 15.04
C ILE A 125 7.89 -10.00 13.94
N GLY A 126 8.91 -9.38 13.35
CA GLY A 126 8.73 -8.45 12.24
C GLY A 126 8.08 -9.11 11.02
N LYS A 127 8.53 -10.32 10.66
CA LYS A 127 7.92 -11.07 9.54
C LYS A 127 6.44 -11.36 9.77
N VAL A 128 6.07 -11.78 10.97
CA VAL A 128 4.66 -12.04 11.34
C VAL A 128 3.84 -10.76 11.26
N ILE A 129 4.34 -9.65 11.79
CA ILE A 129 3.65 -8.35 11.76
C ILE A 129 3.39 -7.92 10.32
N PHE A 130 4.41 -7.90 9.45
CA PHE A 130 4.26 -7.43 8.07
C PHE A 130 3.33 -8.33 7.25
N THR A 131 3.42 -9.65 7.43
CA THR A 131 2.53 -10.61 6.76
C THR A 131 1.10 -10.44 7.25
N SER A 132 0.91 -10.22 8.54
CA SER A 132 -0.42 -10.00 9.14
C SER A 132 -1.06 -8.72 8.61
N PHE A 133 -0.32 -7.60 8.55
CA PHE A 133 -0.82 -6.35 7.95
C PHE A 133 -1.17 -6.51 6.46
N GLY A 134 -0.34 -7.20 5.70
CA GLY A 134 -0.61 -7.48 4.29
C GLY A 134 -1.87 -8.32 4.10
N LEU A 135 -2.06 -9.35 4.94
CA LEU A 135 -3.26 -10.18 4.97
C LEU A 135 -4.51 -9.39 5.33
N ILE A 136 -4.45 -8.54 6.35
CA ILE A 136 -5.57 -7.69 6.77
C ILE A 136 -6.02 -6.81 5.61
N ILE A 137 -5.10 -6.16 4.91
CA ILE A 137 -5.41 -5.29 3.76
C ILE A 137 -6.01 -6.08 2.59
N THR A 138 -5.54 -7.31 2.36
CA THR A 138 -6.09 -8.18 1.31
C THR A 138 -7.46 -8.73 1.70
N LEU A 139 -7.65 -9.17 2.95
CA LEU A 139 -8.93 -9.66 3.45
C LEU A 139 -10.00 -8.56 3.49
N PHE A 140 -9.59 -7.34 3.74
CA PHE A 140 -10.47 -6.17 3.70
C PHE A 140 -11.14 -5.96 2.33
N PHE A 141 -10.52 -6.46 1.26
CA PHE A 141 -11.13 -6.48 -0.07
C PHE A 141 -12.34 -7.41 -0.12
N PHE A 142 -12.24 -8.59 0.50
CA PHE A 142 -13.28 -9.62 0.44
C PHE A 142 -14.44 -9.37 1.41
N TYR A 143 -14.17 -8.68 2.52
CA TYR A 143 -15.15 -8.42 3.59
C TYR A 143 -15.08 -6.97 4.06
N PRO A 144 -15.67 -6.01 3.33
CA PRO A 144 -15.73 -4.61 3.78
C PRO A 144 -16.70 -4.40 4.95
N ASP A 145 -17.71 -5.28 5.13
CA ASP A 145 -18.78 -5.15 6.10
C ASP A 145 -18.37 -5.02 7.57
N PRO A 146 -17.37 -5.75 8.11
CA PRO A 146 -17.03 -5.64 9.53
C PRO A 146 -16.56 -4.25 9.93
N LEU A 147 -15.87 -3.51 9.04
CA LEU A 147 -15.40 -2.17 9.34
C LEU A 147 -16.53 -1.14 9.20
N ILE A 148 -17.42 -1.32 8.23
CA ILE A 148 -18.61 -0.51 8.07
C ILE A 148 -19.46 -0.59 9.34
N ASN A 149 -19.71 -1.81 9.84
CA ASN A 149 -20.47 -2.03 11.06
C ASN A 149 -19.77 -1.48 12.32
N LEU A 150 -18.43 -1.55 12.38
CA LEU A 150 -17.67 -1.05 13.51
C LEU A 150 -17.66 0.48 13.55
N VAL A 151 -17.55 1.12 12.39
CA VAL A 151 -17.66 2.59 12.26
C VAL A 151 -19.07 3.05 12.57
N ASP A 152 -20.11 2.38 12.08
CA ASP A 152 -21.52 2.71 12.39
C ASP A 152 -21.83 2.59 13.89
N ASN A 153 -21.21 1.64 14.59
CA ASN A 153 -21.38 1.48 16.03
C ASN A 153 -20.59 2.51 16.86
N LEU A 154 -19.50 3.06 16.33
CA LEU A 154 -18.70 4.09 17.01
C LEU A 154 -19.28 5.50 16.86
N PHE A 155 -20.09 5.75 15.83
CA PHE A 155 -20.70 7.05 15.55
C PHE A 155 -22.20 7.10 15.84
N LYS A 156 -22.75 6.07 16.46
CA LYS A 156 -24.08 6.06 17.06
C LYS A 156 -24.01 6.43 18.54
#